data_ee42e634a95c353969729f1d2ce382f2
#
_entry.id   ee42e634a95c353969729f1d2ce382f2
#
_cell.length_a   1.000
_cell.length_b   1.000
_cell.length_c   1.000
_cell.angle_alpha   90.00
_cell.angle_beta   90.00
_cell.angle_gamma   90.00
#
_symmetry.space_group_name_H-M   'P 1'
#
loop_
_entity.id
_entity.type
_entity.pdbx_description
1 polymer ?
#
loop_
_entity_poly.entity_id
_entity_poly.type
_entity_poly.pdbx_seq_one_letter_code
_entity_poly.pdbx_strand_id
1 'polypeptide(L)'
;MNASGKKLIIAIDGPAGAGKSTIASRLARKLGYLNLETGAMYRALALKAIETDSSFDEEGALLELARSSRIELEPKLDGNRVLLDGMDVSARVREADVSQGASRVSVHPAVREWMVERQRELGAGGGVVMEGRDVGTKIFPDADVKIFLDAAPHVRVARRLNQEQGATASALAAEISERDKRDRLRAASPLVPAVDAVVLDTSNMSVGDVVGCIEEIISSTSQALPRRSTEGN
;
A
#
# COMPACT_ATOMS: atom_id res chain seq x y z
N MET A 1 -5.67 11.93 -17.60
CA MET A 1 -6.80 11.21 -18.24
C MET A 1 -6.25 10.55 -19.48
N ASN A 2 -6.49 9.25 -19.64
CA ASN A 2 -6.17 8.59 -20.89
C ASN A 2 -7.12 9.08 -22.00
N ALA A 3 -6.81 8.75 -23.27
CA ALA A 3 -7.60 9.17 -24.43
C ALA A 3 -9.08 8.70 -24.41
N SER A 4 -9.48 7.82 -23.46
CA SER A 4 -10.84 7.29 -23.28
C SER A 4 -11.61 7.94 -22.12
N GLY A 5 -11.04 8.91 -21.41
CA GLY A 5 -11.66 9.53 -20.22
C GLY A 5 -11.75 8.60 -18.99
N LYS A 6 -11.25 7.34 -19.07
CA LYS A 6 -11.24 6.39 -17.96
C LYS A 6 -10.18 6.82 -16.94
N LYS A 7 -10.57 6.86 -15.68
CA LYS A 7 -9.63 7.02 -14.55
C LYS A 7 -8.94 5.70 -14.26
N LEU A 8 -7.60 5.71 -14.25
CA LEU A 8 -6.80 4.49 -14.07
C LEU A 8 -6.77 4.02 -12.61
N ILE A 9 -6.55 2.72 -12.43
CA ILE A 9 -6.12 2.11 -11.16
C ILE A 9 -4.63 1.79 -11.31
N ILE A 10 -3.81 2.40 -10.45
CA ILE A 10 -2.36 2.21 -10.43
C ILE A 10 -1.99 1.49 -9.14
N ALA A 11 -1.45 0.28 -9.25
CA ALA A 11 -0.98 -0.53 -8.14
C ALA A 11 0.53 -0.36 -7.94
N ILE A 12 0.96 -0.06 -6.72
CA ILE A 12 2.37 0.04 -6.34
C ILE A 12 2.66 -0.91 -5.18
N ASP A 13 3.29 -2.03 -5.46
CA ASP A 13 3.67 -3.02 -4.48
C ASP A 13 5.18 -3.02 -4.21
N GLY A 14 5.61 -3.69 -3.16
CA GLY A 14 7.03 -3.84 -2.82
C GLY A 14 7.29 -3.94 -1.32
N PRO A 15 8.52 -4.29 -0.91
CA PRO A 15 8.89 -4.52 0.47
C PRO A 15 8.88 -3.24 1.35
N ALA A 16 9.08 -3.41 2.65
CA ALA A 16 9.20 -2.29 3.59
C ALA A 16 10.42 -1.41 3.23
N GLY A 17 10.28 -0.09 3.30
CA GLY A 17 11.37 0.86 3.00
C GLY A 17 11.70 1.04 1.50
N ALA A 18 10.98 0.41 0.56
CA ALA A 18 11.20 0.59 -0.88
C ALA A 18 10.80 1.98 -1.43
N GLY A 19 10.14 2.82 -0.62
CA GLY A 19 9.76 4.19 -1.01
C GLY A 19 8.34 4.33 -1.56
N LYS A 20 7.51 3.27 -1.49
CA LYS A 20 6.15 3.24 -2.07
C LYS A 20 5.29 4.44 -1.70
N SER A 21 5.17 4.78 -0.42
CA SER A 21 4.29 5.86 0.05
C SER A 21 4.72 7.23 -0.50
N THR A 22 6.03 7.47 -0.59
CA THR A 22 6.56 8.70 -1.18
C THR A 22 6.25 8.80 -2.67
N ILE A 23 6.45 7.70 -3.40
CA ILE A 23 6.20 7.62 -4.84
C ILE A 23 4.69 7.72 -5.12
N ALA A 24 3.87 6.93 -4.41
CA ALA A 24 2.42 6.93 -4.57
C ALA A 24 1.81 8.32 -4.31
N SER A 25 2.23 8.99 -3.23
CA SER A 25 1.75 10.34 -2.91
C SER A 25 2.12 11.37 -3.99
N ARG A 26 3.38 11.34 -4.48
CA ARG A 26 3.80 12.26 -5.56
C ARG A 26 3.08 12.00 -6.86
N LEU A 27 2.93 10.74 -7.24
CA LEU A 27 2.25 10.34 -8.46
C LEU A 27 0.77 10.70 -8.42
N ALA A 28 0.09 10.37 -7.31
CA ALA A 28 -1.33 10.71 -7.12
C ALA A 28 -1.58 12.22 -7.23
N ARG A 29 -0.72 13.03 -6.60
CA ARG A 29 -0.78 14.51 -6.70
C ARG A 29 -0.64 14.99 -8.14
N LYS A 30 0.34 14.46 -8.89
CA LYS A 30 0.57 14.83 -10.29
C LYS A 30 -0.61 14.47 -11.20
N LEU A 31 -1.22 13.32 -10.97
CA LEU A 31 -2.32 12.80 -11.77
C LEU A 31 -3.70 13.36 -11.35
N GLY A 32 -3.79 14.04 -10.20
CA GLY A 32 -5.07 14.41 -9.58
C GLY A 32 -5.87 13.19 -9.13
N TYR A 33 -5.20 12.13 -8.70
CA TYR A 33 -5.76 10.86 -8.25
C TYR A 33 -5.77 10.77 -6.72
N LEU A 34 -6.58 9.85 -6.20
CA LEU A 34 -6.55 9.50 -4.79
C LEU A 34 -5.29 8.68 -4.48
N ASN A 35 -4.63 8.96 -3.36
CA ASN A 35 -3.59 8.11 -2.82
C ASN A 35 -4.19 7.22 -1.74
N LEU A 36 -4.09 5.89 -1.88
CA LEU A 36 -4.61 4.93 -0.91
C LEU A 36 -3.49 4.02 -0.40
N GLU A 37 -3.20 4.15 0.90
CA GLU A 37 -2.20 3.34 1.61
C GLU A 37 -2.87 2.15 2.30
N THR A 38 -2.84 0.96 1.69
CA THR A 38 -3.49 -0.24 2.24
C THR A 38 -2.98 -0.61 3.64
N GLY A 39 -1.71 -0.39 3.90
CA GLY A 39 -1.09 -0.64 5.19
C GLY A 39 -1.67 0.19 6.34
N ALA A 40 -2.28 1.35 6.05
CA ALA A 40 -2.92 2.18 7.06
C ALA A 40 -4.14 1.49 7.69
N MET A 41 -4.89 0.70 6.90
CA MET A 41 -6.05 -0.06 7.42
C MET A 41 -5.61 -1.16 8.38
N TYR A 42 -4.54 -1.89 8.05
CA TYR A 42 -3.97 -2.90 8.96
C TYR A 42 -3.43 -2.27 10.24
N ARG A 43 -2.85 -1.07 10.14
CA ARG A 43 -2.39 -0.34 11.33
C ARG A 43 -3.57 0.16 12.19
N ALA A 44 -4.67 0.58 11.59
CA ALA A 44 -5.87 0.95 12.34
C ALA A 44 -6.45 -0.26 13.10
N LEU A 45 -6.51 -1.43 12.46
CA LEU A 45 -6.95 -2.65 13.14
C LEU A 45 -5.97 -3.08 14.26
N ALA A 46 -4.66 -2.96 14.02
CA ALA A 46 -3.67 -3.24 15.06
C ALA A 46 -3.78 -2.30 16.25
N LEU A 47 -4.04 -1.01 16.00
CA LEU A 47 -4.31 -0.05 17.06
C LEU A 47 -5.56 -0.44 17.86
N LYS A 48 -6.66 -0.80 17.19
CA LYS A 48 -7.86 -1.28 17.85
C LYS A 48 -7.58 -2.49 18.75
N ALA A 49 -6.78 -3.44 18.26
CA ALA A 49 -6.40 -4.61 19.05
C ALA A 49 -5.56 -4.23 20.29
N ILE A 50 -4.65 -3.25 20.17
CA ILE A 50 -3.89 -2.71 21.31
C ILE A 50 -4.84 -2.06 22.33
N GLU A 51 -5.75 -1.21 21.87
CA GLU A 51 -6.69 -0.49 22.74
C GLU A 51 -7.67 -1.40 23.48
N THR A 52 -7.96 -2.58 22.91
CA THR A 52 -8.86 -3.59 23.50
C THR A 52 -8.13 -4.75 24.16
N ASP A 53 -6.80 -4.67 24.30
CA ASP A 53 -5.94 -5.74 24.84
C ASP A 53 -6.17 -7.10 24.15
N SER A 54 -6.42 -7.07 22.84
CA SER A 54 -6.69 -8.26 22.06
C SER A 54 -5.40 -8.85 21.48
N SER A 55 -5.28 -10.18 21.51
CA SER A 55 -4.12 -10.89 20.97
C SER A 55 -4.00 -10.73 19.46
N PHE A 56 -2.80 -10.42 18.96
CA PHE A 56 -2.50 -10.41 17.52
C PHE A 56 -2.47 -11.81 16.88
N ASP A 57 -2.53 -12.87 17.67
CA ASP A 57 -2.42 -14.26 17.18
C ASP A 57 -3.80 -14.95 17.11
N GLU A 58 -4.87 -14.27 17.56
CA GLU A 58 -6.24 -14.77 17.58
C GLU A 58 -7.04 -14.25 16.38
N GLU A 59 -6.98 -14.97 15.24
CA GLU A 59 -7.62 -14.56 13.99
C GLU A 59 -9.11 -14.23 14.14
N GLY A 60 -9.85 -15.05 14.90
CA GLY A 60 -11.29 -14.86 15.12
C GLY A 60 -11.60 -13.56 15.84
N ALA A 61 -10.86 -13.24 16.90
CA ALA A 61 -11.02 -11.99 17.64
C ALA A 61 -10.66 -10.77 16.78
N LEU A 62 -9.57 -10.87 16.01
CA LEU A 62 -9.16 -9.80 15.09
C LEU A 62 -10.19 -9.55 13.97
N LEU A 63 -10.81 -10.61 13.44
CA LEU A 63 -11.86 -10.48 12.44
C LEU A 63 -13.11 -9.83 13.02
N GLU A 64 -13.51 -10.18 14.23
CA GLU A 64 -14.64 -9.53 14.93
C GLU A 64 -14.34 -8.05 15.19
N LEU A 65 -13.12 -7.71 15.63
CA LEU A 65 -12.70 -6.31 15.77
C LEU A 65 -12.77 -5.57 14.42
N ALA A 66 -12.29 -6.19 13.34
CA ALA A 66 -12.35 -5.59 12.01
C ALA A 66 -13.80 -5.30 11.57
N ARG A 67 -14.72 -6.24 11.82
CA ARG A 67 -16.13 -6.11 11.45
C ARG A 67 -16.89 -5.10 12.30
N SER A 68 -16.54 -4.99 13.56
CA SER A 68 -17.18 -4.07 14.51
C SER A 68 -16.60 -2.67 14.49
N SER A 69 -15.43 -2.48 13.87
CA SER A 69 -14.75 -1.18 13.78
C SER A 69 -15.05 -0.47 12.47
N ARG A 70 -15.17 0.84 12.53
CA ARG A 70 -15.25 1.69 11.34
C ARG A 70 -13.85 2.24 11.02
N ILE A 71 -13.19 1.61 10.03
CA ILE A 71 -11.88 2.03 9.53
C ILE A 71 -12.07 2.80 8.23
N GLU A 72 -11.68 4.07 8.22
CA GLU A 72 -11.84 4.93 7.05
C GLU A 72 -10.51 5.59 6.68
N LEU A 73 -10.28 5.69 5.37
CA LEU A 73 -9.16 6.45 4.81
C LEU A 73 -9.71 7.65 4.06
N GLU A 74 -9.39 8.85 4.54
CA GLU A 74 -9.65 10.09 3.83
C GLU A 74 -8.38 10.52 3.10
N PRO A 75 -8.33 10.47 1.76
CA PRO A 75 -7.16 10.91 1.01
C PRO A 75 -6.91 12.40 1.23
N LYS A 76 -5.64 12.74 1.51
CA LYS A 76 -5.15 14.13 1.63
C LYS A 76 -3.91 14.33 0.79
N LEU A 77 -3.50 15.58 0.59
CA LEU A 77 -2.31 15.91 -0.21
C LEU A 77 -1.03 15.26 0.32
N ASP A 78 -0.94 15.07 1.63
CA ASP A 78 0.25 14.54 2.30
C ASP A 78 0.10 13.09 2.81
N GLY A 79 -0.85 12.35 2.25
CA GLY A 79 -1.13 10.96 2.62
C GLY A 79 -2.59 10.71 2.92
N ASN A 80 -2.88 9.75 3.80
CA ASN A 80 -4.24 9.50 4.25
C ASN A 80 -4.45 10.00 5.68
N ARG A 81 -5.60 10.65 5.92
CA ARG A 81 -6.14 10.73 7.25
C ARG A 81 -6.79 9.40 7.57
N VAL A 82 -6.46 8.84 8.72
CA VAL A 82 -6.95 7.54 9.17
C VAL A 82 -7.94 7.78 10.29
N LEU A 83 -9.18 7.36 10.07
CA LEU A 83 -10.21 7.41 11.11
C LEU A 83 -10.50 5.99 11.60
N LEU A 84 -10.54 5.85 12.90
CA LEU A 84 -10.95 4.62 13.59
C LEU A 84 -12.12 4.97 14.51
N ASP A 85 -13.28 4.41 14.23
CA ASP A 85 -14.53 4.69 14.96
C ASP A 85 -14.86 6.19 15.05
N GLY A 86 -14.53 6.93 13.98
CA GLY A 86 -14.73 8.38 13.87
C GLY A 86 -13.62 9.25 14.49
N MET A 87 -12.65 8.66 15.19
CA MET A 87 -11.51 9.39 15.76
C MET A 87 -10.33 9.43 14.78
N ASP A 88 -9.65 10.58 14.70
CA ASP A 88 -8.43 10.72 13.90
C ASP A 88 -7.25 10.06 14.62
N VAL A 89 -6.79 8.96 14.07
CA VAL A 89 -5.67 8.18 14.61
C VAL A 89 -4.42 8.27 13.72
N SER A 90 -4.36 9.22 12.78
CA SER A 90 -3.32 9.33 11.75
C SER A 90 -1.90 9.40 12.30
N ALA A 91 -1.70 10.03 13.46
CA ALA A 91 -0.41 10.08 14.13
C ALA A 91 -0.11 8.74 14.81
N ARG A 92 -1.02 8.22 15.60
CA ARG A 92 -0.86 7.01 16.42
C ARG A 92 -0.60 5.75 15.57
N VAL A 93 -1.25 5.61 14.42
CA VAL A 93 -1.04 4.46 13.52
C VAL A 93 0.35 4.42 12.88
N ARG A 94 1.17 5.45 13.03
CA ARG A 94 2.54 5.50 12.52
C ARG A 94 3.58 5.08 13.54
N GLU A 95 3.21 4.89 14.78
CA GLU A 95 4.11 4.49 15.84
C GLU A 95 4.59 3.04 15.69
N ALA A 96 5.75 2.73 16.26
CA ALA A 96 6.47 1.49 16.01
C ALA A 96 5.69 0.25 16.48
N ASP A 97 5.06 0.31 17.66
CA ASP A 97 4.25 -0.77 18.22
C ASP A 97 3.05 -1.13 17.32
N VAL A 98 2.35 -0.11 16.82
CA VAL A 98 1.23 -0.30 15.88
C VAL A 98 1.72 -0.87 14.54
N SER A 99 2.87 -0.38 14.05
CA SER A 99 3.47 -0.89 12.80
C SER A 99 3.88 -2.36 12.91
N GLN A 100 4.40 -2.77 14.06
CA GLN A 100 4.72 -4.18 14.36
C GLN A 100 3.44 -5.02 14.49
N GLY A 101 2.45 -4.52 15.23
CA GLY A 101 1.12 -5.15 15.34
C GLY A 101 0.48 -5.37 13.97
N ALA A 102 0.48 -4.36 13.10
CA ALA A 102 -0.05 -4.47 11.74
C ALA A 102 0.60 -5.60 10.91
N SER A 103 1.89 -5.80 11.07
CA SER A 103 2.59 -6.91 10.42
C SER A 103 2.13 -8.28 10.93
N ARG A 104 1.82 -8.40 12.24
CA ARG A 104 1.28 -9.64 12.84
C ARG A 104 -0.17 -9.86 12.43
N VAL A 105 -1.02 -8.84 12.51
CA VAL A 105 -2.43 -8.89 12.06
C VAL A 105 -2.54 -9.29 10.59
N SER A 106 -1.62 -8.83 9.75
CA SER A 106 -1.68 -9.06 8.30
C SER A 106 -1.36 -10.50 7.85
N VAL A 107 -1.00 -11.42 8.73
CA VAL A 107 -0.76 -12.82 8.35
C VAL A 107 -2.03 -13.65 8.30
N HIS A 108 -3.09 -13.22 8.97
CA HIS A 108 -4.36 -13.94 9.12
C HIS A 108 -5.20 -13.90 7.84
N PRO A 109 -5.51 -15.06 7.23
CA PRO A 109 -6.23 -15.12 5.97
C PRO A 109 -7.62 -14.46 6.00
N ALA A 110 -8.42 -14.70 7.03
CA ALA A 110 -9.77 -14.14 7.13
C ALA A 110 -9.77 -12.61 7.32
N VAL A 111 -8.81 -12.08 8.09
CA VAL A 111 -8.61 -10.64 8.23
C VAL A 111 -8.21 -10.02 6.89
N ARG A 112 -7.31 -10.68 6.14
CA ARG A 112 -6.89 -10.20 4.82
C ARG A 112 -8.05 -10.17 3.83
N GLU A 113 -8.88 -11.21 3.81
CA GLU A 113 -10.03 -11.27 2.91
C GLU A 113 -10.99 -10.11 3.16
N TRP A 114 -11.32 -9.84 4.41
CA TRP A 114 -12.12 -8.67 4.81
C TRP A 114 -11.47 -7.35 4.38
N MET A 115 -10.15 -7.20 4.59
CA MET A 115 -9.42 -5.99 4.19
C MET A 115 -9.42 -5.80 2.67
N VAL A 116 -9.22 -6.87 1.90
CA VAL A 116 -9.23 -6.82 0.43
C VAL A 116 -10.58 -6.32 -0.10
N GLU A 117 -11.69 -6.78 0.46
CA GLU A 117 -13.03 -6.31 0.07
C GLU A 117 -13.16 -4.80 0.29
N ARG A 118 -12.80 -4.30 1.46
CA ARG A 118 -12.85 -2.86 1.77
C ARG A 118 -11.92 -2.03 0.89
N GLN A 119 -10.73 -2.54 0.60
CA GLN A 119 -9.76 -1.86 -0.28
C GLN A 119 -10.26 -1.81 -1.72
N ARG A 120 -10.95 -2.84 -2.20
CA ARG A 120 -11.60 -2.83 -3.52
C ARG A 120 -12.70 -1.79 -3.60
N GLU A 121 -13.54 -1.69 -2.58
CA GLU A 121 -14.60 -0.67 -2.51
C GLU A 121 -14.01 0.76 -2.63
N LEU A 122 -12.92 1.03 -1.91
CA LEU A 122 -12.25 2.34 -1.94
C LEU A 122 -11.67 2.70 -3.31
N GLY A 123 -11.21 1.72 -4.08
CA GLY A 123 -10.58 1.94 -5.39
C GLY A 123 -11.51 1.71 -6.59
N ALA A 124 -12.76 1.26 -6.39
CA ALA A 124 -13.66 0.82 -7.45
C ALA A 124 -13.97 1.90 -8.51
N GLY A 125 -13.96 3.17 -8.12
CA GLY A 125 -14.19 4.30 -9.03
C GLY A 125 -13.02 4.64 -9.97
N GLY A 126 -11.88 4.00 -9.82
CA GLY A 126 -10.64 4.39 -10.51
C GLY A 126 -10.13 5.78 -10.08
N GLY A 127 -9.11 6.29 -10.77
CA GLY A 127 -8.44 7.53 -10.37
C GLY A 127 -7.72 7.36 -9.04
N VAL A 128 -7.08 6.22 -8.86
CA VAL A 128 -6.42 5.85 -7.61
C VAL A 128 -5.00 5.38 -7.87
N VAL A 129 -4.08 5.81 -7.02
CA VAL A 129 -2.76 5.20 -6.82
C VAL A 129 -2.83 4.48 -5.48
N MET A 130 -2.86 3.16 -5.51
CA MET A 130 -2.94 2.34 -4.32
C MET A 130 -1.61 1.67 -4.06
N GLU A 131 -1.11 1.77 -2.84
CA GLU A 131 0.15 1.15 -2.46
C GLU A 131 -0.02 0.07 -1.39
N GLY A 132 0.78 -0.98 -1.51
CA GLY A 132 0.69 -2.12 -0.58
C GLY A 132 1.77 -3.17 -0.74
N ARG A 133 1.32 -4.44 -0.68
CA ARG A 133 2.14 -5.65 -0.83
C ARG A 133 1.57 -6.62 -1.84
N ASP A 134 0.29 -6.50 -2.13
CA ASP A 134 -0.51 -7.42 -2.92
C ASP A 134 -1.62 -6.69 -3.70
N VAL A 135 -1.42 -5.40 -3.96
CA VAL A 135 -2.41 -4.60 -4.68
C VAL A 135 -2.59 -5.15 -6.09
N GLY A 136 -1.49 -5.32 -6.84
CA GLY A 136 -1.52 -5.82 -8.21
C GLY A 136 -1.72 -7.33 -8.35
N THR A 137 -1.60 -8.10 -7.26
CA THR A 137 -1.79 -9.56 -7.30
C THR A 137 -3.14 -10.01 -6.75
N LYS A 138 -3.69 -9.30 -5.74
CA LYS A 138 -4.89 -9.73 -5.03
C LYS A 138 -6.00 -8.68 -5.00
N ILE A 139 -5.70 -7.41 -4.71
CA ILE A 139 -6.73 -6.38 -4.56
C ILE A 139 -7.28 -6.00 -5.94
N PHE A 140 -6.40 -5.57 -6.84
CA PHE A 140 -6.71 -5.21 -8.23
C PHE A 140 -5.82 -5.99 -9.20
N PRO A 141 -6.09 -7.29 -9.42
CA PRO A 141 -5.34 -8.10 -10.39
C PRO A 141 -5.48 -7.56 -11.82
N ASP A 142 -6.52 -6.78 -12.09
CA ASP A 142 -6.77 -6.11 -13.37
C ASP A 142 -6.43 -4.61 -13.33
N ALA A 143 -5.57 -4.16 -12.41
CA ALA A 143 -5.10 -2.77 -12.37
C ALA A 143 -4.49 -2.37 -13.72
N ASP A 144 -4.78 -1.14 -14.18
CA ASP A 144 -4.31 -0.66 -15.48
C ASP A 144 -2.77 -0.53 -15.55
N VAL A 145 -2.14 -0.23 -14.41
CA VAL A 145 -0.67 -0.15 -14.27
C VAL A 145 -0.26 -0.83 -12.97
N LYS A 146 0.72 -1.73 -13.05
CA LYS A 146 1.27 -2.44 -11.90
C LYS A 146 2.77 -2.22 -11.81
N ILE A 147 3.21 -1.69 -10.69
CA ILE A 147 4.60 -1.40 -10.39
C ILE A 147 5.00 -2.19 -9.14
N PHE A 148 6.14 -2.85 -9.20
CA PHE A 148 6.76 -3.45 -8.05
C PHE A 148 8.06 -2.69 -7.74
N LEU A 149 8.06 -1.90 -6.68
CA LEU A 149 9.25 -1.18 -6.24
C LEU A 149 10.10 -2.08 -5.36
N ASP A 150 11.37 -2.22 -5.69
CA ASP A 150 12.36 -2.87 -4.84
C ASP A 150 13.54 -1.93 -4.58
N ALA A 151 14.35 -2.25 -3.58
CA ALA A 151 15.62 -1.61 -3.30
C ALA A 151 16.49 -2.52 -2.43
N ALA A 152 17.81 -2.38 -2.58
CA ALA A 152 18.77 -3.13 -1.79
C ALA A 152 18.50 -2.96 -0.27
N PRO A 153 18.66 -4.01 0.55
CA PRO A 153 18.33 -3.97 1.98
C PRO A 153 18.98 -2.81 2.73
N HIS A 154 20.26 -2.52 2.47
CA HIS A 154 20.98 -1.42 3.12
C HIS A 154 20.40 -0.03 2.76
N VAL A 155 19.92 0.14 1.53
CA VAL A 155 19.26 1.38 1.08
C VAL A 155 17.92 1.56 1.81
N ARG A 156 17.15 0.49 1.96
CA ARG A 156 15.88 0.52 2.69
C ARG A 156 16.06 0.85 4.16
N VAL A 157 17.09 0.29 4.79
CA VAL A 157 17.50 0.64 6.16
C VAL A 157 17.87 2.11 6.28
N ALA A 158 18.72 2.62 5.38
CA ALA A 158 19.12 4.01 5.38
C ALA A 158 17.94 4.98 5.20
N ARG A 159 17.00 4.66 4.30
CA ARG A 159 15.77 5.44 4.11
C ARG A 159 14.91 5.47 5.38
N ARG A 160 14.79 4.33 6.08
CA ARG A 160 14.02 4.23 7.32
C ARG A 160 14.68 4.98 8.47
N LEU A 161 16.01 4.90 8.56
CA LEU A 161 16.79 5.61 9.58
C LEU A 161 16.60 7.13 9.51
N ASN A 162 16.48 7.67 8.29
CA ASN A 162 16.20 9.09 8.08
C ASN A 162 14.78 9.50 8.51
N GLN A 163 13.87 8.56 8.72
CA GLN A 163 12.48 8.81 9.12
C GLN A 163 12.24 8.61 10.63
N GLU A 164 13.08 7.82 11.29
CA GLU A 164 12.92 7.42 12.70
C GLU A 164 14.06 7.96 13.55
N GLN A 165 13.74 8.96 14.37
CA GLN A 165 14.70 9.50 15.35
C GLN A 165 14.96 8.50 16.48
N GLY A 166 16.23 8.29 16.80
CA GLY A 166 16.61 7.43 17.92
C GLY A 166 16.71 5.93 17.63
N ALA A 167 16.33 5.49 16.42
CA ALA A 167 16.52 4.10 16.02
C ALA A 167 17.97 3.83 15.59
N THR A 168 18.44 2.59 15.80
CA THR A 168 19.76 2.17 15.30
C THR A 168 19.61 1.44 13.96
N ALA A 169 20.61 1.55 13.09
CA ALA A 169 20.62 0.85 11.81
C ALA A 169 20.49 -0.67 11.96
N SER A 170 21.08 -1.25 13.01
CA SER A 170 21.00 -2.68 13.30
C SER A 170 19.57 -3.12 13.68
N ALA A 171 18.89 -2.35 14.54
CA ALA A 171 17.52 -2.65 14.94
C ALA A 171 16.56 -2.56 13.73
N LEU A 172 16.69 -1.51 12.92
CA LEU A 172 15.89 -1.33 11.71
C LEU A 172 16.17 -2.42 10.66
N ALA A 173 17.41 -2.86 10.51
CA ALA A 173 17.75 -3.96 9.61
C ALA A 173 17.07 -5.26 10.03
N ALA A 174 17.08 -5.57 11.32
CA ALA A 174 16.41 -6.75 11.86
C ALA A 174 14.89 -6.67 11.68
N GLU A 175 14.27 -5.51 11.98
CA GLU A 175 12.84 -5.30 11.81
C GLU A 175 12.40 -5.45 10.34
N ILE A 176 13.10 -4.79 9.41
CA ILE A 176 12.81 -4.86 7.98
C ILE A 176 12.96 -6.29 7.47
N SER A 177 14.02 -7.00 7.88
CA SER A 177 14.27 -8.39 7.48
C SER A 177 13.15 -9.32 7.96
N GLU A 178 12.76 -9.20 9.23
CA GLU A 178 11.69 -10.01 9.82
C GLU A 178 10.33 -9.74 9.18
N ARG A 179 10.05 -8.47 8.89
CA ARG A 179 8.83 -8.06 8.18
C ARG A 179 8.79 -8.60 6.76
N ASP A 180 9.89 -8.44 6.01
CA ASP A 180 9.98 -8.97 4.64
C ASP A 180 9.82 -10.48 4.61
N LYS A 181 10.40 -11.20 5.60
CA LYS A 181 10.22 -12.64 5.74
C LYS A 181 8.76 -13.01 5.96
N ARG A 182 8.06 -12.34 6.89
CA ARG A 182 6.61 -12.55 7.12
C ARG A 182 5.79 -12.24 5.86
N ASP A 183 6.03 -11.09 5.22
CA ASP A 183 5.29 -10.67 4.02
C ASP A 183 5.48 -11.66 2.85
N ARG A 184 6.68 -12.24 2.68
CA ARG A 184 6.99 -13.20 1.60
C ARG A 184 6.50 -14.61 1.89
N LEU A 185 6.51 -15.05 3.15
CA LEU A 185 6.21 -16.44 3.54
C LEU A 185 4.76 -16.65 4.01
N ARG A 186 3.96 -15.59 4.14
CA ARG A 186 2.56 -15.76 4.55
C ARG A 186 1.78 -16.56 3.51
N ALA A 187 0.89 -17.44 4.00
CA ALA A 187 0.10 -18.33 3.16
C ALA A 187 -0.89 -17.58 2.25
N ALA A 188 -1.47 -16.47 2.76
CA ALA A 188 -2.41 -15.65 2.00
C ALA A 188 -1.74 -14.41 1.43
N SER A 189 -1.83 -14.20 0.13
CA SER A 189 -1.31 -13.01 -0.58
C SER A 189 0.17 -12.71 -0.27
N PRO A 190 1.11 -13.62 -0.58
CA PRO A 190 2.53 -13.37 -0.35
C PRO A 190 3.02 -12.14 -1.11
N LEU A 191 4.05 -11.48 -0.60
CA LEU A 191 4.70 -10.37 -1.29
C LEU A 191 5.51 -10.90 -2.48
N VAL A 192 4.91 -10.84 -3.65
CA VAL A 192 5.52 -11.16 -4.95
C VAL A 192 5.07 -10.15 -6.00
N PRO A 193 5.89 -9.84 -7.01
CA PRO A 193 5.44 -9.02 -8.13
C PRO A 193 4.31 -9.74 -8.90
N ALA A 194 3.32 -8.99 -9.36
CA ALA A 194 2.34 -9.51 -10.32
C ALA A 194 3.06 -9.88 -11.63
N VAL A 195 2.52 -10.86 -12.37
CA VAL A 195 3.17 -11.37 -13.60
C VAL A 195 3.39 -10.27 -14.65
N ASP A 196 2.48 -9.30 -14.69
CA ASP A 196 2.49 -8.15 -15.59
C ASP A 196 2.98 -6.85 -14.92
N ALA A 197 3.56 -6.94 -13.72
CA ALA A 197 4.12 -5.78 -13.05
C ALA A 197 5.50 -5.40 -13.62
N VAL A 198 5.73 -4.11 -13.80
CA VAL A 198 7.07 -3.59 -14.05
C VAL A 198 7.83 -3.52 -12.72
N VAL A 199 8.93 -4.24 -12.64
CA VAL A 199 9.82 -4.25 -11.46
C VAL A 199 10.84 -3.12 -11.59
N LEU A 200 10.89 -2.22 -10.62
CA LEU A 200 11.83 -1.10 -10.58
C LEU A 200 12.73 -1.23 -9.35
N ASP A 201 14.03 -1.43 -9.59
CA ASP A 201 15.06 -1.30 -8.54
C ASP A 201 15.38 0.19 -8.34
N THR A 202 14.96 0.70 -7.20
CA THR A 202 15.12 2.11 -6.84
C THR A 202 16.36 2.38 -6.01
N SER A 203 17.29 1.43 -5.90
CA SER A 203 18.46 1.54 -5.02
C SER A 203 19.31 2.78 -5.31
N ASN A 204 19.48 3.12 -6.59
CA ASN A 204 20.31 4.23 -7.06
C ASN A 204 19.50 5.34 -7.76
N MET A 205 18.18 5.36 -7.57
CA MET A 205 17.31 6.34 -8.22
C MET A 205 16.84 7.41 -7.25
N SER A 206 16.77 8.64 -7.73
CA SER A 206 16.07 9.70 -7.01
C SER A 206 14.55 9.48 -7.07
N VAL A 207 13.82 10.10 -6.16
CA VAL A 207 12.32 10.05 -6.19
C VAL A 207 11.78 10.62 -7.51
N GLY A 208 12.46 11.64 -8.09
CA GLY A 208 12.11 12.24 -9.37
C GLY A 208 12.24 11.25 -10.52
N ASP A 209 13.34 10.50 -10.57
CA ASP A 209 13.59 9.50 -11.62
C ASP A 209 12.57 8.38 -11.57
N VAL A 210 12.27 7.86 -10.37
CA VAL A 210 11.26 6.80 -10.21
C VAL A 210 9.88 7.27 -10.68
N VAL A 211 9.48 8.48 -10.29
CA VAL A 211 8.18 9.05 -10.74
C VAL A 211 8.18 9.23 -12.26
N GLY A 212 9.28 9.74 -12.86
CA GLY A 212 9.41 9.89 -14.30
C GLY A 212 9.26 8.56 -15.05
N CYS A 213 9.96 7.51 -14.61
CA CYS A 213 9.82 6.17 -15.19
C CYS A 213 8.37 5.65 -15.10
N ILE A 214 7.69 5.86 -13.98
CA ILE A 214 6.28 5.41 -13.85
C ILE A 214 5.36 6.22 -14.78
N GLU A 215 5.59 7.51 -14.96
CA GLU A 215 4.83 8.34 -15.89
C GLU A 215 4.99 7.87 -17.35
N GLU A 216 6.18 7.45 -17.74
CA GLU A 216 6.42 6.86 -19.07
C GLU A 216 5.64 5.54 -19.24
N ILE A 217 5.63 4.67 -18.22
CA ILE A 217 4.85 3.44 -18.23
C ILE A 217 3.35 3.75 -18.34
N ILE A 218 2.83 4.71 -17.58
CA ILE A 218 1.42 5.12 -17.65
C ILE A 218 1.08 5.64 -19.05
N SER A 219 1.96 6.44 -19.64
CA SER A 219 1.73 7.03 -20.96
C SER A 219 1.67 5.97 -22.04
N SER A 220 2.58 4.99 -22.04
CA SER A 220 2.59 3.87 -22.97
C SER A 220 1.36 2.96 -22.81
N THR A 221 0.96 2.66 -21.58
CA THR A 221 -0.27 1.89 -21.30
C THR A 221 -1.51 2.61 -21.80
N SER A 222 -1.59 3.94 -21.59
CA SER A 222 -2.72 4.75 -22.05
C SER A 222 -2.85 4.83 -23.56
N GLN A 223 -1.75 4.67 -24.30
CA GLN A 223 -1.75 4.61 -25.77
C GLN A 223 -2.17 3.24 -26.30
N ALA A 224 -1.89 2.18 -25.57
CA ALA A 224 -2.21 0.80 -25.96
C ALA A 224 -3.68 0.41 -25.71
N LEU A 225 -4.41 1.15 -24.85
CA LEU A 225 -5.84 0.91 -24.61
C LEU A 225 -6.67 1.32 -25.84
N PRO A 226 -7.51 0.43 -26.41
CA PRO A 226 -8.30 0.73 -27.60
C PRO A 226 -9.24 1.91 -27.32
N ARG A 227 -9.24 2.89 -28.23
CA ARG A 227 -10.25 3.95 -28.25
C ARG A 227 -11.61 3.27 -28.48
N ARG A 228 -12.50 3.29 -27.48
CA ARG A 228 -13.89 2.92 -27.75
C ARG A 228 -14.43 3.94 -28.73
N SER A 229 -14.71 3.47 -29.95
CA SER A 229 -15.45 4.23 -30.95
C SER A 229 -16.78 4.66 -30.32
N THR A 230 -16.96 5.96 -30.19
CA THR A 230 -18.28 6.57 -30.00
C THR A 230 -18.97 6.55 -31.36
N GLU A 231 -19.42 5.37 -31.80
CA GLU A 231 -20.47 5.24 -32.80
C GLU A 231 -21.71 5.00 -31.97
N GLY A 232 -22.56 5.93 -31.85
CA GLY A 232 -23.50 6.63 -32.69
C GLY A 232 -24.87 6.07 -32.43
N ASN A 233 -25.75 6.73 -32.10
CA ASN A 233 -27.05 6.92 -32.70
C ASN A 233 -28.00 7.58 -31.71
#